data_0105d5af8801cfe15fdafce42f49a624
#
_entry.id   0105d5af8801cfe15fdafce42f49a624
#
_cell.length_a   1.000
_cell.length_b   1.000
_cell.length_c   1.000
_cell.angle_alpha   90.00
_cell.angle_beta   90.00
_cell.angle_gamma   90.00
#
_symmetry.space_group_name_H-M   'P 1'
#
loop_
_entity.id
_entity.type
_entity.pdbx_description
1 polymer ?
#
loop_
_entity_poly.entity_id
_entity_poly.type
_entity_poly.pdbx_seq_one_letter_code
_entity_poly.pdbx_strand_id
1 'polypeptide(L)'
;ESNKIYGLLGRNGAGKTTLLNIITGKILADQGKVTLNGKEVFENDEMLRKIFMMSERNYYPEGMKVSDAFRWTKEFYRKFDEKKAVSLAEQFGLRTDRKIKSLSTGYGSIFRLIIALCVNVPFVFLDEPVLGLDANHRELFYRVMIEHYSGNPAAYIISTHLIEEVSTVIEEVIIIRNGEILLKESREDLLDKYYSVTGSISAVDMYAADKQIIGEDILGGMKTVYIEGVPDRNSVPANVEITKMDLQKLFIKLTNA
;
A
#
# COMPACT_ATOMS: atom_id res chain seq x y z
N GLU A 1 13.51 4.61 4.61
CA GLU A 1 13.53 5.55 5.74
C GLU A 1 12.55 5.08 6.81
N SER A 2 12.84 5.38 8.06
CA SER A 2 11.92 5.15 9.18
C SER A 2 10.83 6.22 9.18
N ASN A 3 9.65 5.88 9.70
CA ASN A 3 8.54 6.83 9.90
C ASN A 3 7.96 7.42 8.61
N LYS A 4 7.65 6.54 7.65
CA LYS A 4 6.89 6.90 6.44
C LYS A 4 5.92 5.78 6.08
N ILE A 5 4.85 6.15 5.37
CA ILE A 5 3.89 5.20 4.80
C ILE A 5 4.20 5.04 3.31
N TYR A 6 4.62 3.85 2.92
CA TYR A 6 4.97 3.49 1.55
C TYR A 6 3.84 2.70 0.89
N GLY A 7 3.47 3.05 -0.33
CA GLY A 7 2.66 2.23 -1.21
C GLY A 7 3.54 1.40 -2.15
N LEU A 8 3.54 0.08 -2.02
CA LEU A 8 4.13 -0.84 -3.00
C LEU A 8 3.04 -1.23 -3.99
N LEU A 9 2.99 -0.51 -5.10
CA LEU A 9 1.95 -0.62 -6.11
C LEU A 9 2.39 -1.51 -7.27
N GLY A 10 1.50 -2.36 -7.72
CA GLY A 10 1.79 -3.25 -8.85
C GLY A 10 0.59 -4.12 -9.18
N ARG A 11 0.48 -4.56 -10.43
CA ARG A 11 -0.57 -5.49 -10.87
C ARG A 11 -0.42 -6.86 -10.16
N ASN A 12 -1.47 -7.67 -10.23
CA ASN A 12 -1.38 -9.05 -9.76
C ASN A 12 -0.26 -9.79 -10.52
N GLY A 13 0.59 -10.52 -9.80
CA GLY A 13 1.75 -11.20 -10.37
C GLY A 13 2.99 -10.32 -10.62
N ALA A 14 2.97 -9.02 -10.31
CA ALA A 14 4.12 -8.13 -10.50
C ALA A 14 5.33 -8.43 -9.60
N GLY A 15 5.17 -9.31 -8.57
CA GLY A 15 6.25 -9.69 -7.67
C GLY A 15 6.18 -9.05 -6.27
N LYS A 16 5.11 -8.29 -5.94
CA LYS A 16 4.94 -7.60 -4.65
C LYS A 16 5.15 -8.51 -3.44
N THR A 17 4.34 -9.57 -3.33
CA THR A 17 4.41 -10.54 -2.22
C THR A 17 5.75 -11.25 -2.16
N THR A 18 6.36 -11.58 -3.30
CA THR A 18 7.70 -12.18 -3.37
C THR A 18 8.74 -11.23 -2.79
N LEU A 19 8.74 -9.96 -3.22
CA LEU A 19 9.63 -8.93 -2.70
C LEU A 19 9.47 -8.77 -1.19
N LEU A 20 8.21 -8.70 -0.69
CA LEU A 20 7.96 -8.59 0.75
C LEU A 20 8.46 -9.81 1.52
N ASN A 21 8.29 -11.02 1.00
CA ASN A 21 8.79 -12.25 1.62
C ASN A 21 10.32 -12.28 1.68
N ILE A 22 11.02 -11.79 0.66
CA ILE A 22 12.48 -11.64 0.66
C ILE A 22 12.91 -10.60 1.70
N ILE A 23 12.30 -9.40 1.69
CA ILE A 23 12.64 -8.32 2.63
C ILE A 23 12.44 -8.75 4.09
N THR A 24 11.41 -9.53 4.36
CA THR A 24 11.07 -10.00 5.72
C THR A 24 11.77 -11.31 6.11
N GLY A 25 12.72 -11.78 5.30
CA GLY A 25 13.53 -12.97 5.58
C GLY A 25 12.77 -14.31 5.52
N LYS A 26 11.58 -14.34 4.91
CA LYS A 26 10.79 -15.57 4.74
C LYS A 26 11.27 -16.42 3.56
N ILE A 27 11.90 -15.79 2.59
CA ILE A 27 12.49 -16.41 1.40
C ILE A 27 13.90 -15.84 1.24
N LEU A 28 14.87 -16.71 0.98
CA LEU A 28 16.23 -16.30 0.64
C LEU A 28 16.25 -15.67 -0.75
N ALA A 29 16.98 -14.58 -0.91
CA ALA A 29 17.23 -14.00 -2.23
C ALA A 29 18.23 -14.85 -3.01
N ASP A 30 17.98 -15.09 -4.29
CA ASP A 30 18.93 -15.81 -5.17
C ASP A 30 20.24 -15.02 -5.34
N GLN A 31 20.14 -13.69 -5.34
CA GLN A 31 21.28 -12.78 -5.43
C GLN A 31 21.06 -11.55 -4.55
N GLY A 32 22.15 -10.94 -4.10
CA GLY A 32 22.12 -9.77 -3.25
C GLY A 32 21.80 -10.12 -1.79
N LYS A 33 21.50 -9.10 -1.00
CA LYS A 33 21.15 -9.24 0.43
C LYS A 33 20.23 -8.14 0.89
N VAL A 34 19.40 -8.44 1.89
CA VAL A 34 18.57 -7.47 2.59
C VAL A 34 19.26 -7.06 3.88
N THR A 35 19.43 -5.76 4.08
CA THR A 35 20.02 -5.23 5.32
C THR A 35 19.11 -4.23 6.00
N LEU A 36 19.08 -4.27 7.32
CA LEU A 36 18.43 -3.28 8.17
C LEU A 36 19.49 -2.62 9.06
N ASN A 37 19.69 -1.32 8.90
CA ASN A 37 20.75 -0.57 9.58
C ASN A 37 22.15 -1.22 9.41
N GLY A 38 22.44 -1.71 8.21
CA GLY A 38 23.73 -2.33 7.87
C GLY A 38 23.89 -3.79 8.31
N LYS A 39 22.94 -4.35 9.08
CA LYS A 39 22.92 -5.76 9.49
C LYS A 39 22.01 -6.57 8.57
N GLU A 40 22.45 -7.76 8.20
CA GLU A 40 21.66 -8.68 7.37
C GLU A 40 20.40 -9.16 8.12
N VAL A 41 19.29 -9.26 7.39
CA VAL A 41 17.98 -9.64 7.96
C VAL A 41 17.79 -11.13 7.99
N PHE A 42 18.26 -11.84 6.95
CA PHE A 42 18.07 -13.29 6.83
C PHE A 42 18.77 -14.03 7.99
N GLU A 43 18.06 -14.95 8.64
CA GLU A 43 18.52 -15.70 9.82
C GLU A 43 19.05 -14.85 10.99
N ASN A 44 18.55 -13.62 11.13
CA ASN A 44 18.99 -12.70 12.17
C ASN A 44 17.81 -12.30 13.08
N ASP A 45 17.70 -13.00 14.21
CA ASP A 45 16.61 -12.79 15.18
C ASP A 45 16.50 -11.34 15.68
N GLU A 46 17.64 -10.64 15.87
CA GLU A 46 17.63 -9.24 16.31
C GLU A 46 16.95 -8.35 15.27
N MET A 47 17.19 -8.58 14.00
CA MET A 47 16.60 -7.81 12.91
C MET A 47 15.16 -8.23 12.64
N LEU A 48 14.87 -9.53 12.66
CA LEU A 48 13.53 -10.08 12.44
C LEU A 48 12.53 -9.60 13.50
N ARG A 49 12.94 -9.41 14.75
CA ARG A 49 12.09 -8.84 15.81
C ARG A 49 11.70 -7.37 15.59
N LYS A 50 12.35 -6.68 14.66
CA LYS A 50 12.02 -5.30 14.27
C LYS A 50 11.05 -5.22 13.10
N ILE A 51 10.68 -6.36 12.55
CA ILE A 51 9.85 -6.50 11.36
C ILE A 51 8.60 -7.29 11.70
N PHE A 52 7.46 -6.83 11.20
CA PHE A 52 6.22 -7.60 11.19
C PHE A 52 5.66 -7.63 9.77
N MET A 53 5.20 -8.78 9.31
CA MET A 53 4.52 -8.92 8.03
C MET A 53 3.16 -9.57 8.21
N MET A 54 2.13 -8.80 7.89
CA MET A 54 0.79 -9.31 7.65
C MET A 54 0.67 -9.80 6.21
N SER A 55 0.16 -11.01 6.04
CA SER A 55 -0.19 -11.58 4.73
C SER A 55 -1.55 -12.27 4.83
N GLU A 56 -2.08 -12.74 3.71
CA GLU A 56 -3.33 -13.53 3.71
C GLU A 56 -3.22 -14.81 4.55
N ARG A 57 -2.01 -15.38 4.64
CA ARG A 57 -1.77 -16.60 5.40
C ARG A 57 -1.89 -16.35 6.90
N ASN A 58 -2.70 -17.16 7.56
CA ASN A 58 -2.77 -17.20 9.02
C ASN A 58 -1.63 -18.09 9.56
N TYR A 59 -0.85 -17.56 10.52
CA TYR A 59 0.24 -18.29 11.17
C TYR A 59 -0.12 -18.82 12.58
N TYR A 60 -1.34 -18.53 13.04
CA TYR A 60 -1.83 -19.01 14.34
C TYR A 60 -2.55 -20.33 14.19
N PRO A 61 -2.47 -21.22 15.21
CA PRO A 61 -3.24 -22.45 15.22
C PRO A 61 -4.73 -22.18 15.02
N GLU A 62 -5.36 -22.88 14.08
CA GLU A 62 -6.75 -22.64 13.70
C GLU A 62 -7.74 -22.82 14.87
N GLY A 63 -7.43 -23.71 15.81
CA GLY A 63 -8.25 -23.97 17.01
C GLY A 63 -8.09 -22.92 18.11
N MET A 64 -7.13 -21.99 17.99
CA MET A 64 -6.85 -20.94 18.97
C MET A 64 -7.96 -19.87 18.94
N LYS A 65 -8.30 -19.33 20.11
CA LYS A 65 -9.19 -18.16 20.19
C LYS A 65 -8.44 -16.89 19.82
N VAL A 66 -9.14 -15.88 19.33
CA VAL A 66 -8.57 -14.56 19.02
C VAL A 66 -7.88 -13.96 20.25
N SER A 67 -8.51 -14.03 21.44
CA SER A 67 -7.90 -13.55 22.70
C SER A 67 -6.62 -14.27 23.06
N ASP A 68 -6.53 -15.58 22.80
CA ASP A 68 -5.32 -16.36 23.07
C ASP A 68 -4.21 -16.00 22.08
N ALA A 69 -4.57 -15.73 20.83
CA ALA A 69 -3.62 -15.28 19.81
C ALA A 69 -3.02 -13.91 20.17
N PHE A 70 -3.79 -12.99 20.74
CA PHE A 70 -3.27 -11.71 21.21
C PHE A 70 -2.23 -11.92 22.33
N ARG A 71 -2.54 -12.75 23.32
CA ARG A 71 -1.60 -13.10 24.39
C ARG A 71 -0.35 -13.78 23.85
N TRP A 72 -0.53 -14.72 22.91
CA TRP A 72 0.58 -15.43 22.27
C TRP A 72 1.48 -14.51 21.46
N THR A 73 0.90 -13.53 20.74
CA THR A 73 1.67 -12.50 20.01
C THR A 73 2.60 -11.74 20.93
N LYS A 74 2.18 -11.41 22.14
CA LYS A 74 2.97 -10.69 23.14
C LYS A 74 4.24 -11.43 23.58
N GLU A 75 4.26 -12.78 23.54
CA GLU A 75 5.45 -13.57 23.86
C GLU A 75 6.56 -13.36 22.82
N PHE A 76 6.21 -13.17 21.54
CA PHE A 76 7.16 -12.92 20.46
C PHE A 76 7.49 -11.44 20.29
N TYR A 77 6.49 -10.59 20.43
CA TYR A 77 6.58 -9.14 20.29
C TYR A 77 6.29 -8.45 21.62
N ARG A 78 7.33 -8.26 22.42
CA ARG A 78 7.21 -7.74 23.81
C ARG A 78 6.50 -6.39 23.92
N LYS A 79 6.50 -5.59 22.83
CA LYS A 79 5.82 -4.28 22.76
C LYS A 79 4.37 -4.39 22.26
N PHE A 80 3.86 -5.60 22.02
CA PHE A 80 2.47 -5.78 21.59
C PHE A 80 1.50 -5.20 22.61
N ASP A 81 0.65 -4.31 22.15
CA ASP A 81 -0.38 -3.67 22.99
C ASP A 81 -1.67 -4.49 22.96
N GLU A 82 -1.77 -5.42 23.90
CA GLU A 82 -2.94 -6.30 24.04
C GLU A 82 -4.22 -5.52 24.40
N LYS A 83 -4.11 -4.44 25.20
CA LYS A 83 -5.27 -3.63 25.58
C LYS A 83 -5.85 -2.92 24.35
N LYS A 84 -4.98 -2.32 23.54
CA LYS A 84 -5.38 -1.71 22.27
C LYS A 84 -5.96 -2.74 21.31
N ALA A 85 -5.37 -3.94 21.23
CA ALA A 85 -5.90 -5.01 20.37
C ALA A 85 -7.32 -5.42 20.73
N VAL A 86 -7.64 -5.53 22.04
CA VAL A 86 -9.02 -5.80 22.52
C VAL A 86 -9.95 -4.63 22.18
N SER A 87 -9.55 -3.40 22.42
CA SER A 87 -10.34 -2.21 22.07
C SER A 87 -10.62 -2.11 20.56
N LEU A 88 -9.61 -2.38 19.72
CA LEU A 88 -9.82 -2.43 18.27
C LEU A 88 -10.73 -3.58 17.85
N ALA A 89 -10.62 -4.75 18.49
CA ALA A 89 -11.53 -5.86 18.22
C ALA A 89 -13.00 -5.46 18.48
N GLU A 90 -13.28 -4.72 19.54
CA GLU A 90 -14.62 -4.18 19.82
C GLU A 90 -15.06 -3.19 18.74
N GLN A 91 -14.20 -2.25 18.33
CA GLN A 91 -14.50 -1.27 17.28
C GLN A 91 -14.81 -1.93 15.92
N PHE A 92 -14.07 -2.98 15.57
CA PHE A 92 -14.28 -3.75 14.35
C PHE A 92 -15.37 -4.82 14.47
N GLY A 93 -16.03 -4.98 15.61
CA GLY A 93 -17.03 -6.01 15.85
C GLY A 93 -16.47 -7.44 15.87
N LEU A 94 -15.15 -7.60 16.08
CA LEU A 94 -14.48 -8.90 16.14
C LEU A 94 -14.64 -9.51 17.53
N ARG A 95 -15.33 -10.63 17.63
CA ARG A 95 -15.49 -11.38 18.88
C ARG A 95 -14.21 -12.13 19.27
N THR A 96 -13.57 -11.73 20.35
CA THR A 96 -12.29 -12.30 20.81
C THR A 96 -12.40 -13.70 21.42
N ASP A 97 -13.61 -14.13 21.79
CA ASP A 97 -13.92 -15.49 22.28
C ASP A 97 -14.02 -16.55 21.16
N ARG A 98 -14.10 -16.12 19.89
CA ARG A 98 -14.21 -17.01 18.73
C ARG A 98 -12.88 -17.66 18.39
N LYS A 99 -12.96 -18.89 17.85
CA LYS A 99 -11.78 -19.58 17.28
C LYS A 99 -11.43 -18.98 15.91
N ILE A 100 -10.16 -18.86 15.62
CA ILE A 100 -9.65 -18.28 14.36
C ILE A 100 -10.27 -18.98 13.15
N LYS A 101 -10.36 -20.32 13.15
CA LYS A 101 -10.99 -21.08 12.06
C LYS A 101 -12.49 -20.79 11.82
N SER A 102 -13.17 -20.18 12.79
CA SER A 102 -14.60 -19.83 12.68
C SER A 102 -14.83 -18.40 12.18
N LEU A 103 -13.77 -17.65 11.92
CA LEU A 103 -13.87 -16.31 11.38
C LEU A 103 -14.18 -16.38 9.87
N SER A 104 -15.04 -15.47 9.39
CA SER A 104 -15.17 -15.26 7.95
C SER A 104 -13.86 -14.70 7.37
N THR A 105 -13.70 -14.71 6.05
CA THR A 105 -12.54 -14.13 5.38
C THR A 105 -12.30 -12.68 5.82
N GLY A 106 -13.35 -11.84 5.87
CA GLY A 106 -13.25 -10.45 6.33
C GLY A 106 -12.81 -10.35 7.79
N TYR A 107 -13.43 -11.08 8.70
CA TYR A 107 -13.00 -11.09 10.10
C TYR A 107 -11.62 -11.68 10.32
N GLY A 108 -11.19 -12.63 9.48
CA GLY A 108 -9.82 -13.12 9.44
C GLY A 108 -8.82 -12.02 9.03
N SER A 109 -9.17 -11.17 8.07
CA SER A 109 -8.38 -9.99 7.70
C SER A 109 -8.35 -8.97 8.82
N ILE A 110 -9.48 -8.63 9.44
CA ILE A 110 -9.56 -7.73 10.60
C ILE A 110 -8.67 -8.23 11.75
N PHE A 111 -8.72 -9.52 12.07
CA PHE A 111 -7.87 -10.11 13.10
C PHE A 111 -6.37 -9.86 12.84
N ARG A 112 -5.91 -10.12 11.61
CA ARG A 112 -4.51 -9.90 11.22
C ARG A 112 -4.13 -8.41 11.23
N LEU A 113 -5.04 -7.53 10.80
CA LEU A 113 -4.85 -6.07 10.84
C LEU A 113 -4.69 -5.55 12.27
N ILE A 114 -5.52 -6.00 13.20
CA ILE A 114 -5.42 -5.60 14.61
C ILE A 114 -4.04 -5.99 15.17
N ILE A 115 -3.56 -7.19 14.86
CA ILE A 115 -2.23 -7.60 15.28
C ILE A 115 -1.17 -6.67 14.68
N ALA A 116 -1.23 -6.40 13.38
CA ALA A 116 -0.27 -5.54 12.70
C ALA A 116 -0.21 -4.12 13.28
N LEU A 117 -1.36 -3.56 13.67
CA LEU A 117 -1.45 -2.24 14.29
C LEU A 117 -0.98 -2.21 15.76
N CYS A 118 -0.99 -3.36 16.46
CA CYS A 118 -0.67 -3.43 17.88
C CYS A 118 0.72 -4.01 18.18
N VAL A 119 1.43 -4.52 17.17
CA VAL A 119 2.74 -5.18 17.34
C VAL A 119 3.85 -4.22 17.76
N ASN A 120 3.71 -2.93 17.46
CA ASN A 120 4.63 -1.85 17.85
C ASN A 120 6.11 -2.13 17.50
N VAL A 121 6.37 -2.50 16.24
CA VAL A 121 7.70 -2.68 15.67
C VAL A 121 8.04 -1.56 14.69
N PRO A 122 9.33 -1.28 14.43
CA PRO A 122 9.74 -0.20 13.52
C PRO A 122 9.32 -0.37 12.07
N PHE A 123 9.12 -1.61 11.59
CA PHE A 123 8.81 -1.91 10.19
C PHE A 123 7.63 -2.86 10.10
N VAL A 124 6.54 -2.40 9.51
CA VAL A 124 5.29 -3.15 9.34
C VAL A 124 4.99 -3.28 7.85
N PHE A 125 4.93 -4.51 7.37
CA PHE A 125 4.60 -4.84 6.00
C PHE A 125 3.18 -5.40 5.95
N LEU A 126 2.34 -4.79 5.12
CA LEU A 126 0.93 -5.14 4.96
C LEU A 126 0.70 -5.59 3.51
N ASP A 127 0.54 -6.89 3.30
CA ASP A 127 0.29 -7.45 1.98
C ASP A 127 -1.21 -7.61 1.75
N GLU A 128 -1.77 -6.81 0.84
CA GLU A 128 -3.20 -6.70 0.51
C GLU A 128 -4.09 -6.57 1.76
N PRO A 129 -3.86 -5.58 2.65
CA PRO A 129 -4.45 -5.54 3.99
C PRO A 129 -5.98 -5.46 4.00
N VAL A 130 -6.57 -4.81 3.01
CA VAL A 130 -8.03 -4.56 2.96
C VAL A 130 -8.78 -5.55 2.09
N LEU A 131 -8.09 -6.57 1.56
CA LEU A 131 -8.73 -7.59 0.75
C LEU A 131 -9.77 -8.38 1.57
N GLY A 132 -11.00 -8.46 1.04
CA GLY A 132 -12.12 -9.13 1.71
C GLY A 132 -12.83 -8.29 2.77
N LEU A 133 -12.44 -7.04 2.99
CA LEU A 133 -13.17 -6.10 3.84
C LEU A 133 -14.28 -5.38 3.05
N ASP A 134 -15.39 -5.10 3.71
CA ASP A 134 -16.38 -4.15 3.20
C ASP A 134 -15.90 -2.69 3.34
N ALA A 135 -16.62 -1.76 2.70
CA ALA A 135 -16.23 -0.34 2.67
C ALA A 135 -16.10 0.29 4.06
N ASN A 136 -17.00 -0.06 4.99
CA ASN A 136 -16.97 0.50 6.35
C ASN A 136 -15.73 0.06 7.12
N HIS A 137 -15.37 -1.23 7.03
CA HIS A 137 -14.17 -1.76 7.69
C HIS A 137 -12.88 -1.24 7.04
N ARG A 138 -12.86 -0.98 5.73
CA ARG A 138 -11.71 -0.37 5.06
C ARG A 138 -11.48 1.06 5.55
N GLU A 139 -12.52 1.88 5.58
CA GLU A 139 -12.46 3.25 6.10
C GLU A 139 -11.99 3.27 7.56
N LEU A 140 -12.58 2.41 8.40
CA LEU A 140 -12.17 2.28 9.79
C LEU A 140 -10.70 1.90 9.92
N PHE A 141 -10.22 0.95 9.10
CA PHE A 141 -8.82 0.54 9.11
C PHE A 141 -7.87 1.70 8.81
N TYR A 142 -8.09 2.43 7.72
CA TYR A 142 -7.19 3.54 7.34
C TYR A 142 -7.22 4.65 8.40
N ARG A 143 -8.37 4.98 8.96
CA ARG A 143 -8.49 5.94 10.06
C ARG A 143 -7.69 5.52 11.28
N VAL A 144 -7.87 4.29 11.76
CA VAL A 144 -7.14 3.76 12.93
C VAL A 144 -5.65 3.64 12.66
N MET A 145 -5.26 3.30 11.42
CA MET A 145 -3.86 3.23 11.02
C MET A 145 -3.18 4.61 11.09
N ILE A 146 -3.82 5.66 10.58
CA ILE A 146 -3.30 7.04 10.62
C ILE A 146 -3.24 7.54 12.07
N GLU A 147 -4.27 7.32 12.86
CA GLU A 147 -4.27 7.66 14.29
C GLU A 147 -3.13 6.98 15.04
N HIS A 148 -2.90 5.69 14.74
CA HIS A 148 -1.81 4.94 15.35
C HIS A 148 -0.44 5.45 14.89
N TYR A 149 -0.28 5.70 13.60
CA TYR A 149 0.94 6.24 13.00
C TYR A 149 1.32 7.60 13.60
N SER A 150 0.35 8.48 13.82
CA SER A 150 0.59 9.79 14.43
C SER A 150 1.13 9.71 15.87
N GLY A 151 0.71 8.71 16.64
CA GLY A 151 1.16 8.49 18.02
C GLY A 151 2.42 7.62 18.15
N ASN A 152 2.63 6.70 17.21
CA ASN A 152 3.74 5.74 17.19
C ASN A 152 4.29 5.61 15.78
N PRO A 153 5.11 6.57 15.31
CA PRO A 153 5.66 6.53 13.97
C PRO A 153 6.49 5.27 13.71
N ALA A 154 6.17 4.57 12.62
CA ALA A 154 6.87 3.40 12.12
C ALA A 154 6.92 3.45 10.58
N ALA A 155 7.74 2.64 9.95
CA ALA A 155 7.66 2.47 8.49
C ALA A 155 6.55 1.45 8.19
N TYR A 156 5.49 1.90 7.53
CA TYR A 156 4.44 1.04 6.98
C TYR A 156 4.65 0.85 5.49
N ILE A 157 4.70 -0.38 5.03
CA ILE A 157 4.78 -0.72 3.61
C ILE A 157 3.48 -1.45 3.24
N ILE A 158 2.62 -0.78 2.48
CA ILE A 158 1.32 -1.31 2.06
C ILE A 158 1.44 -1.79 0.62
N SER A 159 1.40 -3.10 0.44
CA SER A 159 1.33 -3.73 -0.88
C SER A 159 -0.12 -3.89 -1.29
N THR A 160 -0.52 -3.28 -2.40
CA THR A 160 -1.89 -3.38 -2.89
C THR A 160 -2.01 -3.14 -4.39
N HIS A 161 -3.09 -3.63 -4.97
CA HIS A 161 -3.57 -3.27 -6.30
C HIS A 161 -4.77 -2.28 -6.24
N LEU A 162 -5.32 -2.01 -5.05
CA LEU A 162 -6.42 -1.07 -4.80
C LEU A 162 -5.86 0.34 -4.52
N ILE A 163 -5.33 0.97 -5.56
CA ILE A 163 -4.53 2.19 -5.46
C ILE A 163 -5.34 3.38 -4.96
N GLU A 164 -6.58 3.51 -5.41
CA GLU A 164 -7.48 4.61 -5.02
C GLU A 164 -7.65 4.68 -3.50
N GLU A 165 -7.83 3.52 -2.85
CA GLU A 165 -8.05 3.45 -1.41
C GLU A 165 -6.82 3.85 -0.60
N VAL A 166 -5.62 3.46 -1.04
CA VAL A 166 -4.38 3.74 -0.33
C VAL A 166 -3.79 5.11 -0.67
N SER A 167 -4.21 5.71 -1.77
CA SER A 167 -3.65 6.95 -2.31
C SER A 167 -3.68 8.13 -1.34
N THR A 168 -4.65 8.16 -0.42
CA THR A 168 -4.82 9.24 0.57
C THR A 168 -3.90 9.11 1.78
N VAL A 169 -3.33 7.93 2.03
CA VAL A 169 -2.56 7.64 3.24
C VAL A 169 -1.07 7.45 2.98
N ILE A 170 -0.67 7.11 1.75
CA ILE A 170 0.75 6.90 1.40
C ILE A 170 1.48 8.22 1.16
N GLU A 171 2.72 8.28 1.60
CA GLU A 171 3.64 9.40 1.41
C GLU A 171 4.65 9.10 0.28
N GLU A 172 5.09 7.85 0.18
CA GLU A 172 6.05 7.37 -0.83
C GLU A 172 5.40 6.30 -1.72
N VAL A 173 5.68 6.36 -2.99
CA VAL A 173 5.19 5.42 -4.00
C VAL A 173 6.34 4.60 -4.55
N ILE A 174 6.19 3.28 -4.55
CA ILE A 174 7.08 2.32 -5.22
C ILE A 174 6.21 1.56 -6.21
N ILE A 175 6.50 1.68 -7.50
CA ILE A 175 5.82 0.90 -8.53
C ILE A 175 6.70 -0.26 -8.96
N ILE A 176 6.12 -1.47 -8.89
CA ILE A 176 6.77 -2.70 -9.37
C ILE A 176 6.03 -3.26 -10.59
N ARG A 177 6.77 -3.65 -11.62
CA ARG A 177 6.29 -4.28 -12.84
C ARG A 177 7.22 -5.41 -13.25
N ASN A 178 6.69 -6.63 -13.45
CA ASN A 178 7.44 -7.80 -13.90
C ASN A 178 8.68 -8.14 -13.05
N GLY A 179 8.60 -7.92 -11.72
CA GLY A 179 9.71 -8.16 -10.80
C GLY A 179 10.72 -7.03 -10.67
N GLU A 180 10.57 -5.95 -11.42
CA GLU A 180 11.47 -4.80 -11.40
C GLU A 180 10.81 -3.57 -10.80
N ILE A 181 11.59 -2.75 -10.07
CA ILE A 181 11.13 -1.46 -9.57
C ILE A 181 11.17 -0.47 -10.72
N LEU A 182 9.98 -0.04 -11.17
CA LEU A 182 9.82 0.95 -12.24
C LEU A 182 10.16 2.37 -11.75
N LEU A 183 9.67 2.73 -10.53
CA LEU A 183 9.97 4.02 -9.92
C LEU A 183 9.84 3.94 -8.39
N LYS A 184 10.50 4.91 -7.72
CA LYS A 184 10.34 5.18 -6.28
C LYS A 184 10.44 6.68 -6.07
N GLU A 185 9.35 7.32 -5.66
CA GLU A 185 9.27 8.78 -5.43
C GLU A 185 8.25 9.11 -4.35
N SER A 186 8.29 10.35 -3.83
CA SER A 186 7.19 10.85 -3.02
C SER A 186 5.91 10.93 -3.85
N ARG A 187 4.76 10.69 -3.23
CA ARG A 187 3.48 10.80 -3.93
C ARG A 187 3.25 12.20 -4.50
N GLU A 188 3.65 13.23 -3.76
CA GLU A 188 3.49 14.64 -4.16
C GLU A 188 4.32 14.95 -5.40
N ASP A 189 5.63 14.67 -5.35
CA ASP A 189 6.55 14.89 -6.50
C ASP A 189 6.11 14.10 -7.73
N LEU A 190 5.64 12.85 -7.51
CA LEU A 190 5.16 12.01 -8.60
C LEU A 190 3.92 12.62 -9.29
N LEU A 191 2.93 13.07 -8.52
CA LEU A 191 1.70 13.64 -9.07
C LEU A 191 1.90 15.04 -9.68
N ASP A 192 2.88 15.79 -9.23
CA ASP A 192 3.19 17.11 -9.79
C ASP A 192 3.93 17.04 -11.14
N LYS A 193 4.49 15.87 -11.50
CA LYS A 193 5.13 15.63 -12.80
C LYS A 193 4.17 15.29 -13.92
N TYR A 194 2.89 15.04 -13.64
CA TYR A 194 1.94 14.54 -14.62
C TYR A 194 0.62 15.29 -14.56
N TYR A 195 0.06 15.51 -15.74
CA TYR A 195 -1.27 16.12 -15.86
C TYR A 195 -2.05 15.52 -17.04
N SER A 196 -3.35 15.71 -17.05
CA SER A 196 -4.20 15.29 -18.16
C SER A 196 -4.82 16.51 -18.86
N VAL A 197 -5.03 16.36 -20.15
CA VAL A 197 -5.59 17.36 -21.04
C VAL A 197 -6.76 16.77 -21.79
N THR A 198 -7.95 17.32 -21.62
CA THR A 198 -9.20 16.81 -22.20
C THR A 198 -9.85 17.87 -23.07
N GLY A 199 -10.34 17.50 -24.26
CA GLY A 199 -11.04 18.39 -25.17
C GLY A 199 -11.42 17.70 -26.47
N SER A 200 -11.77 18.49 -27.50
CA SER A 200 -11.97 17.95 -28.85
C SER A 200 -10.64 17.36 -29.37
N ILE A 201 -10.72 16.31 -30.20
CA ILE A 201 -9.54 15.62 -30.74
C ILE A 201 -8.54 16.62 -31.33
N SER A 202 -9.01 17.51 -32.20
CA SER A 202 -8.14 18.49 -32.87
C SER A 202 -7.47 19.49 -31.94
N ALA A 203 -8.18 19.94 -30.88
CA ALA A 203 -7.63 20.89 -29.93
C ALA A 203 -6.59 20.24 -29.01
N VAL A 204 -6.84 18.99 -28.58
CA VAL A 204 -5.90 18.20 -27.75
C VAL A 204 -4.67 17.84 -28.55
N ASP A 205 -4.81 17.39 -29.82
CA ASP A 205 -3.67 17.06 -30.68
C ASP A 205 -2.78 18.29 -30.94
N MET A 206 -3.38 19.46 -31.14
CA MET A 206 -2.63 20.70 -31.30
C MET A 206 -1.86 21.08 -30.04
N TYR A 207 -2.48 20.96 -28.85
CA TYR A 207 -1.84 21.27 -27.56
C TYR A 207 -0.71 20.28 -27.21
N ALA A 208 -0.88 19.02 -27.57
CA ALA A 208 0.00 17.95 -27.17
C ALA A 208 1.13 17.63 -28.17
N ALA A 209 1.16 18.34 -29.33
CA ALA A 209 2.05 18.02 -30.45
C ALA A 209 3.56 18.01 -30.10
N ASP A 210 3.97 18.83 -29.14
CA ASP A 210 5.37 18.99 -28.70
C ASP A 210 5.63 18.41 -27.30
N LYS A 211 4.67 17.66 -26.74
CA LYS A 211 4.71 17.20 -25.34
C LYS A 211 4.94 15.70 -25.22
N GLN A 212 5.52 15.29 -24.10
CA GLN A 212 5.76 13.87 -23.81
C GLN A 212 4.46 13.22 -23.31
N ILE A 213 3.79 12.49 -24.21
CA ILE A 213 2.54 11.79 -23.93
C ILE A 213 2.87 10.41 -23.35
N ILE A 214 2.29 10.07 -22.18
CA ILE A 214 2.40 8.75 -21.53
C ILE A 214 1.18 7.86 -21.81
N GLY A 215 0.15 8.37 -22.46
CA GLY A 215 -1.04 7.63 -22.86
C GLY A 215 -2.17 8.53 -23.30
N GLU A 216 -3.18 7.93 -23.89
CA GLU A 216 -4.39 8.63 -24.35
C GLU A 216 -5.63 7.78 -24.16
N ASP A 217 -6.78 8.44 -24.09
CA ASP A 217 -8.10 7.82 -24.12
C ASP A 217 -9.01 8.63 -25.04
N ILE A 218 -9.86 7.95 -25.85
CA ILE A 218 -10.84 8.58 -26.72
C ILE A 218 -12.23 8.07 -26.36
N LEU A 219 -13.15 8.97 -26.06
CA LEU A 219 -14.51 8.64 -25.71
C LEU A 219 -15.49 9.69 -26.29
N GLY A 220 -16.48 9.24 -27.11
CA GLY A 220 -17.55 10.10 -27.58
C GLY A 220 -17.11 11.36 -28.36
N GLY A 221 -15.98 11.29 -29.10
CA GLY A 221 -15.43 12.44 -29.86
C GLY A 221 -14.58 13.39 -29.02
N MET A 222 -14.43 13.12 -27.73
CA MET A 222 -13.48 13.78 -26.84
C MET A 222 -12.21 12.94 -26.72
N LYS A 223 -11.06 13.62 -26.62
CA LYS A 223 -9.76 13.02 -26.39
C LYS A 223 -9.21 13.49 -25.05
N THR A 224 -8.64 12.58 -24.27
CA THR A 224 -7.84 12.89 -23.10
C THR A 224 -6.43 12.37 -23.34
N VAL A 225 -5.41 13.22 -23.23
CA VAL A 225 -4.00 12.82 -23.23
C VAL A 225 -3.42 13.01 -21.83
N TYR A 226 -2.48 12.13 -21.49
CA TYR A 226 -1.77 12.15 -20.24
C TYR A 226 -0.32 12.51 -20.53
N ILE A 227 0.16 13.58 -19.91
CA ILE A 227 1.42 14.25 -20.29
C ILE A 227 2.35 14.27 -19.08
N GLU A 228 3.63 13.93 -19.35
CA GLU A 228 4.73 14.17 -18.41
C GLU A 228 5.25 15.59 -18.58
N GLY A 229 5.30 16.36 -17.47
CA GLY A 229 5.78 17.74 -17.47
C GLY A 229 4.88 18.65 -16.62
N VAL A 230 5.17 19.95 -16.67
CA VAL A 230 4.39 20.99 -16.01
C VAL A 230 3.51 21.67 -17.05
N PRO A 231 2.19 21.85 -16.81
CA PRO A 231 1.31 22.46 -17.77
C PRO A 231 1.61 23.96 -17.94
N ASP A 232 1.83 24.40 -19.17
CA ASP A 232 1.83 25.83 -19.50
C ASP A 232 0.39 26.34 -19.60
N ARG A 233 -0.06 26.98 -18.54
CA ARG A 233 -1.43 27.52 -18.45
C ARG A 233 -1.70 28.71 -19.36
N ASN A 234 -0.67 29.36 -19.88
CA ASN A 234 -0.81 30.54 -20.77
C ASN A 234 -1.10 30.13 -22.22
N SER A 235 -0.76 28.90 -22.60
CA SER A 235 -0.94 28.38 -23.97
C SER A 235 -2.16 27.46 -24.13
N VAL A 236 -3.05 27.38 -23.13
CA VAL A 236 -4.20 26.47 -23.12
C VAL A 236 -5.31 27.01 -24.04
N PRO A 237 -5.75 26.27 -25.08
CA PRO A 237 -6.89 26.64 -25.89
C PRO A 237 -8.20 26.71 -25.08
N ALA A 238 -9.11 27.57 -25.44
CA ALA A 238 -10.37 27.79 -24.70
C ALA A 238 -11.29 26.57 -24.54
N ASN A 239 -11.09 25.54 -25.37
CA ASN A 239 -11.88 24.29 -25.43
C ASN A 239 -11.09 23.08 -24.92
N VAL A 240 -10.06 23.31 -24.14
CA VAL A 240 -9.23 22.26 -23.54
C VAL A 240 -9.19 22.45 -22.03
N GLU A 241 -9.46 21.41 -21.29
CA GLU A 241 -9.39 21.36 -19.83
C GLU A 241 -8.12 20.66 -19.38
N ILE A 242 -7.36 21.26 -18.47
CA ILE A 242 -6.19 20.67 -17.84
C ILE A 242 -6.55 20.29 -16.40
N THR A 243 -6.31 19.00 -16.05
CA THR A 243 -6.57 18.51 -14.69
C THR A 243 -5.34 17.78 -14.14
N LYS A 244 -5.20 17.78 -12.81
CA LYS A 244 -4.20 16.93 -12.15
C LYS A 244 -4.58 15.46 -12.30
N MET A 245 -3.59 14.61 -12.45
CA MET A 245 -3.82 13.16 -12.44
C MET A 245 -4.01 12.64 -11.03
N ASP A 246 -4.89 11.66 -10.86
CA ASP A 246 -4.91 10.81 -9.68
C ASP A 246 -3.87 9.68 -9.79
N LEU A 247 -3.47 9.12 -8.65
CA LEU A 247 -2.43 8.10 -8.59
C LEU A 247 -2.83 6.81 -9.31
N GLN A 248 -4.12 6.44 -9.29
CA GLN A 248 -4.60 5.23 -9.95
C GLN A 248 -4.51 5.35 -11.47
N LYS A 249 -4.94 6.49 -12.03
CA LYS A 249 -4.82 6.77 -13.46
C LYS A 249 -3.37 6.80 -13.91
N LEU A 250 -2.52 7.49 -13.15
CA LEU A 250 -1.08 7.55 -13.43
C LEU A 250 -0.46 6.16 -13.44
N PHE A 251 -0.74 5.35 -12.41
CA PHE A 251 -0.27 3.97 -12.34
C PHE A 251 -0.69 3.15 -13.56
N ILE A 252 -1.95 3.25 -13.98
CA ILE A 252 -2.47 2.53 -15.16
C ILE A 252 -1.66 2.92 -16.41
N LYS A 253 -1.41 4.22 -16.62
CA LYS A 253 -0.67 4.68 -17.80
C LYS A 253 0.80 4.25 -17.77
N LEU A 254 1.48 4.35 -16.62
CA LEU A 254 2.88 3.94 -16.46
C LEU A 254 3.09 2.41 -16.58
N THR A 255 2.08 1.61 -16.24
CA THR A 255 2.21 0.14 -16.25
C THR A 255 1.66 -0.53 -17.50
N ASN A 256 0.90 0.18 -18.35
CA ASN A 256 0.41 -0.31 -19.65
C ASN A 256 1.33 0.06 -20.83
N ALA A 257 2.33 0.89 -20.58
CA ALA A 257 3.33 1.28 -21.57
C ALA A 257 4.33 0.13 -21.88
#